data_19fb9540444843d408148bb322045403
#
_entry.id   19fb9540444843d408148bb322045403
#
_cell.length_a   1.000
_cell.length_b   1.000
_cell.length_c   1.000
_cell.angle_alpha   90.00
_cell.angle_beta   90.00
_cell.angle_gamma   90.00
#
_symmetry.space_group_name_H-M   'P 1'
#
loop_
_entity.id
_entity.type
_entity.pdbx_description
1 polymer ?
#
loop_
_entity_poly.entity_id
_entity_poly.type
_entity_poly.pdbx_seq_one_letter_code
_entity_poly.pdbx_strand_id
1 'polypeptide(L)'
;YRQFGRDRKYSLESMISFFILKNILCISSIDTMINILSLSSELRSYCGFFKIPHKSQFSRFKSEFLDDINNLFHNLVDYTEDISKVVNPFLSSILITDTTGFEHYVKENNPKFYQGFLSKAKAYKKVLSKTNDAINFNIDKHAQSHMPKSASSNKDSKLCFLNGHFGYFQKTIISTNGFGLIRDINFYEADNNLSIDLTPNEIKDIYDAKSLIPTLETFFSYHPNLYNCNNK
;
A
#
# COMPACT_ATOMS: atom_id res chain seq x y z
N TYR A 1 11.33 23.93 0.77
CA TYR A 1 11.17 25.29 0.22
C TYR A 1 12.20 25.51 -0.88
N ARG A 2 11.76 25.65 -2.14
CA ARG A 2 12.65 26.15 -3.20
C ARG A 2 12.92 27.62 -2.94
N GLN A 3 14.15 27.99 -2.70
CA GLN A 3 14.59 29.41 -2.53
C GLN A 3 14.44 30.22 -3.82
N PHE A 4 14.25 29.58 -4.98
CA PHE A 4 14.11 30.23 -6.27
C PHE A 4 12.93 29.62 -7.03
N GLY A 5 12.01 30.44 -7.52
CA GLY A 5 10.89 30.05 -8.34
C GLY A 5 9.63 30.88 -8.05
N ARG A 6 8.58 30.67 -8.85
CA ARG A 6 7.28 31.30 -8.65
C ARG A 6 6.65 30.78 -7.35
N ASP A 7 6.07 31.69 -6.55
CA ASP A 7 5.35 31.35 -5.34
C ASP A 7 4.27 30.30 -5.59
N ARG A 8 4.09 29.39 -4.63
CA ARG A 8 3.07 28.36 -4.70
C ARG A 8 1.70 29.02 -4.63
N LYS A 9 0.85 28.66 -5.57
CA LYS A 9 -0.53 29.14 -5.62
C LYS A 9 -1.40 28.58 -4.49
N TYR A 10 -1.03 27.41 -3.98
CA TYR A 10 -1.76 26.69 -2.93
C TYR A 10 -0.78 26.33 -1.83
N SER A 11 -1.16 26.55 -0.57
CA SER A 11 -0.32 26.25 0.56
C SER A 11 -0.20 24.73 0.80
N LEU A 12 0.86 24.32 1.50
CA LEU A 12 1.05 22.91 1.87
C LEU A 12 -0.05 22.42 2.81
N GLU A 13 -0.42 23.26 3.77
CA GLU A 13 -1.49 22.98 4.73
C GLU A 13 -2.81 22.69 4.00
N SER A 14 -3.17 23.52 3.01
CA SER A 14 -4.38 23.32 2.21
C SER A 14 -4.38 22.00 1.46
N MET A 15 -3.22 21.62 0.89
CA MET A 15 -3.08 20.35 0.16
C MET A 15 -3.17 19.15 1.10
N ILE A 16 -2.53 19.21 2.28
CA ILE A 16 -2.60 18.16 3.31
C ILE A 16 -4.03 18.05 3.84
N SER A 17 -4.67 19.18 4.20
CA SER A 17 -6.05 19.21 4.69
C SER A 17 -7.03 18.57 3.72
N PHE A 18 -6.83 18.77 2.41
CA PHE A 18 -7.61 18.10 1.37
C PHE A 18 -7.51 16.57 1.45
N PHE A 19 -6.29 16.02 1.59
CA PHE A 19 -6.10 14.58 1.67
C PHE A 19 -6.62 14.00 2.98
N ILE A 20 -6.44 14.70 4.10
CA ILE A 20 -6.99 14.31 5.40
C ILE A 20 -8.51 14.26 5.32
N LEU A 21 -9.15 15.34 4.85
CA LEU A 21 -10.60 15.42 4.74
C LEU A 21 -11.15 14.35 3.78
N LYS A 22 -10.47 14.12 2.65
CA LYS A 22 -10.81 13.06 1.69
C LYS A 22 -10.86 11.68 2.37
N ASN A 23 -9.88 11.38 3.23
CA ASN A 23 -9.81 10.11 3.96
C ASN A 23 -10.87 10.02 5.07
N ILE A 24 -11.09 11.09 5.84
CA ILE A 24 -12.14 11.15 6.87
C ILE A 24 -13.54 10.90 6.27
N LEU A 25 -13.80 11.47 5.08
CA LEU A 25 -15.06 11.28 4.36
C LEU A 25 -15.13 9.96 3.57
N CYS A 26 -14.13 9.10 3.66
CA CYS A 26 -14.02 7.82 2.94
C CYS A 26 -14.18 7.97 1.41
N ILE A 27 -13.74 9.10 0.83
CA ILE A 27 -13.86 9.37 -0.61
C ILE A 27 -12.66 8.75 -1.33
N SER A 28 -12.89 7.79 -2.22
CA SER A 28 -11.82 7.09 -2.95
C SER A 28 -11.16 7.97 -4.03
N SER A 29 -11.95 8.79 -4.75
CA SER A 29 -11.51 9.52 -5.94
C SER A 29 -11.18 10.99 -5.62
N ILE A 30 -10.08 11.51 -6.21
CA ILE A 30 -9.75 12.95 -6.17
C ILE A 30 -10.81 13.76 -6.93
N ASP A 31 -11.30 13.26 -8.06
CA ASP A 31 -12.31 13.95 -8.86
C ASP A 31 -13.63 14.10 -8.07
N THR A 32 -14.05 13.07 -7.35
CA THR A 32 -15.23 13.13 -6.46
C THR A 32 -15.04 14.16 -5.35
N MET A 33 -13.87 14.18 -4.71
CA MET A 33 -13.58 15.15 -3.66
C MET A 33 -13.57 16.59 -4.20
N ILE A 34 -13.00 16.83 -5.39
CA ILE A 34 -13.03 18.13 -6.07
C ILE A 34 -14.48 18.58 -6.31
N ASN A 35 -15.34 17.67 -6.77
CA ASN A 35 -16.77 17.97 -6.98
C ASN A 35 -17.46 18.34 -5.67
N ILE A 36 -17.20 17.64 -4.57
CA ILE A 36 -17.75 17.98 -3.26
C ILE A 36 -17.29 19.36 -2.82
N LEU A 37 -16.01 19.68 -2.95
CA LEU A 37 -15.50 21.02 -2.61
C LEU A 37 -16.09 22.12 -3.53
N SER A 38 -16.47 21.79 -4.76
CA SER A 38 -17.13 22.73 -5.66
C SER A 38 -18.55 23.09 -5.20
N LEU A 39 -19.23 22.12 -4.57
CA LEU A 39 -20.59 22.26 -4.06
C LEU A 39 -20.67 22.88 -2.65
N SER A 40 -19.61 22.66 -1.83
CA SER A 40 -19.57 23.16 -0.45
C SER A 40 -18.48 24.21 -0.28
N SER A 41 -18.91 25.47 -0.10
CA SER A 41 -18.02 26.59 0.23
C SER A 41 -17.38 26.42 1.61
N GLU A 42 -18.08 25.81 2.55
CA GLU A 42 -17.61 25.57 3.92
C GLU A 42 -16.44 24.59 3.94
N LEU A 43 -16.60 23.42 3.29
CA LEU A 43 -15.52 22.43 3.18
C LEU A 43 -14.33 22.98 2.41
N ARG A 44 -14.57 23.76 1.36
CA ARG A 44 -13.52 24.44 0.60
C ARG A 44 -12.75 25.41 1.49
N SER A 45 -13.45 26.23 2.26
CA SER A 45 -12.85 27.17 3.22
C SER A 45 -12.10 26.45 4.33
N TYR A 46 -12.64 25.33 4.84
CA TYR A 46 -11.96 24.48 5.81
C TYR A 46 -10.60 23.98 5.30
N CYS A 47 -10.51 23.57 4.04
CA CYS A 47 -9.25 23.22 3.41
C CYS A 47 -8.37 24.44 3.09
N GLY A 48 -8.81 25.67 3.29
CA GLY A 48 -8.06 26.87 2.98
C GLY A 48 -7.98 27.20 1.47
N PHE A 49 -8.89 26.67 0.64
CA PHE A 49 -8.90 26.96 -0.79
C PHE A 49 -9.82 28.14 -1.13
N PHE A 50 -9.24 29.24 -1.60
CA PHE A 50 -10.02 30.28 -2.26
C PHE A 50 -10.53 29.81 -3.65
N LYS A 51 -9.66 29.15 -4.42
CA LYS A 51 -9.98 28.51 -5.70
C LYS A 51 -9.51 27.07 -5.66
N ILE A 52 -10.39 26.13 -6.05
CA ILE A 52 -10.07 24.72 -6.04
C ILE A 52 -8.94 24.41 -7.04
N PRO A 53 -7.89 23.69 -6.64
CA PRO A 53 -6.83 23.25 -7.53
C PRO A 53 -7.36 22.26 -8.59
N HIS A 54 -6.76 22.27 -9.77
CA HIS A 54 -6.97 21.22 -10.75
C HIS A 54 -6.37 19.89 -10.24
N LYS A 55 -6.97 18.77 -10.59
CA LYS A 55 -6.54 17.43 -10.12
C LYS A 55 -5.06 17.14 -10.31
N SER A 56 -4.44 17.66 -11.37
CA SER A 56 -3.00 17.51 -11.62
C SER A 56 -2.13 18.15 -10.54
N GLN A 57 -2.62 19.15 -9.81
CA GLN A 57 -1.90 19.76 -8.70
C GLN A 57 -1.79 18.80 -7.52
N PHE A 58 -2.86 18.06 -7.23
CA PHE A 58 -2.85 17.04 -6.18
C PHE A 58 -1.92 15.86 -6.52
N SER A 59 -1.87 15.45 -7.79
CA SER A 59 -0.94 14.40 -8.24
C SER A 59 0.51 14.86 -8.14
N ARG A 60 0.81 16.09 -8.59
CA ARG A 60 2.15 16.68 -8.44
C ARG A 60 2.55 16.83 -6.99
N PHE A 61 1.64 17.31 -6.13
CA PHE A 61 1.89 17.42 -4.70
C PHE A 61 2.35 16.08 -4.11
N LYS A 62 1.64 14.98 -4.37
CA LYS A 62 2.05 13.65 -3.88
C LYS A 62 3.43 13.22 -4.36
N SER A 63 3.79 13.51 -5.61
CA SER A 63 5.09 13.14 -6.17
C SER A 63 6.23 14.04 -5.67
N GLU A 64 5.97 15.34 -5.54
CA GLU A 64 6.99 16.31 -5.13
C GLU A 64 7.30 16.28 -3.63
N PHE A 65 6.32 15.87 -2.81
CA PHE A 65 6.41 15.90 -1.33
C PHE A 65 6.36 14.51 -0.69
N LEU A 66 6.67 13.46 -1.44
CA LEU A 66 6.62 12.10 -0.90
C LEU A 66 7.56 11.94 0.31
N ASP A 67 8.80 12.40 0.18
CA ASP A 67 9.79 12.32 1.25
C ASP A 67 9.43 13.21 2.45
N ASP A 68 8.90 14.41 2.18
CA ASP A 68 8.45 15.32 3.25
C ASP A 68 7.25 14.75 4.01
N ILE A 69 6.32 14.09 3.30
CA ILE A 69 5.17 13.41 3.91
C ILE A 69 5.64 12.22 4.74
N ASN A 70 6.62 11.47 4.26
CA ASN A 70 7.22 10.37 5.02
C ASN A 70 7.91 10.88 6.29
N ASN A 71 8.70 11.93 6.19
CA ASN A 71 9.33 12.57 7.35
C ASN A 71 8.28 13.10 8.35
N LEU A 72 7.18 13.70 7.85
CA LEU A 72 6.08 14.13 8.70
C LEU A 72 5.45 12.95 9.45
N PHE A 73 5.27 11.82 8.77
CA PHE A 73 4.75 10.60 9.37
C PHE A 73 5.64 10.12 10.52
N HIS A 74 6.97 10.02 10.32
CA HIS A 74 7.90 9.60 11.36
C HIS A 74 7.95 10.59 12.53
N ASN A 75 7.90 11.90 12.29
CA ASN A 75 7.80 12.91 13.35
C ASN A 75 6.51 12.73 14.18
N LEU A 76 5.38 12.39 13.52
CA LEU A 76 4.13 12.10 14.24
C LEU A 76 4.22 10.81 15.05
N VAL A 77 4.94 9.79 14.56
CA VAL A 77 5.21 8.56 15.31
C VAL A 77 5.97 8.90 16.58
N ASP A 78 7.07 9.67 16.51
CA ASP A 78 7.86 10.07 17.67
C ASP A 78 7.03 10.86 18.68
N TYR A 79 6.27 11.84 18.20
CA TYR A 79 5.40 12.66 19.05
C TYR A 79 4.31 11.83 19.77
N THR A 80 3.69 10.90 19.06
CA THR A 80 2.64 10.04 19.65
C THR A 80 3.22 8.95 20.54
N GLU A 81 4.49 8.61 20.39
CA GLU A 81 5.18 7.64 21.24
C GLU A 81 5.31 8.15 22.67
N ASP A 82 5.71 9.40 22.87
CA ASP A 82 5.82 10.00 24.20
C ASP A 82 4.47 10.03 24.92
N ILE A 83 3.40 10.35 24.20
CA ILE A 83 2.03 10.29 24.74
C ILE A 83 1.65 8.84 25.09
N SER A 84 1.95 7.89 24.23
CA SER A 84 1.65 6.47 24.44
C SER A 84 2.34 5.90 25.68
N LYS A 85 3.61 6.28 25.91
CA LYS A 85 4.38 5.89 27.12
C LYS A 85 3.77 6.42 28.40
N VAL A 86 3.25 7.65 28.39
CA VAL A 86 2.55 8.23 29.54
C VAL A 86 1.25 7.51 29.85
N VAL A 87 0.49 7.13 28.81
CA VAL A 87 -0.80 6.43 28.97
C VAL A 87 -0.60 5.01 29.47
N ASN A 88 0.24 4.22 28.80
CA ASN A 88 0.57 2.85 29.20
C ASN A 88 1.93 2.43 28.61
N PRO A 89 3.01 2.40 29.40
CA PRO A 89 4.34 2.03 28.92
C PRO A 89 4.42 0.63 28.34
N PHE A 90 3.65 -0.33 28.89
CA PHE A 90 3.66 -1.71 28.41
C PHE A 90 3.07 -1.80 27.01
N LEU A 91 1.90 -1.22 26.76
CA LEU A 91 1.28 -1.23 25.42
C LEU A 91 2.11 -0.44 24.40
N SER A 92 2.78 0.63 24.84
CA SER A 92 3.70 1.40 23.99
C SER A 92 4.91 0.57 23.56
N SER A 93 5.44 -0.31 24.44
CA SER A 93 6.61 -1.14 24.15
C SER A 93 6.36 -2.34 23.23
N ILE A 94 5.10 -2.69 22.97
CA ILE A 94 4.73 -3.79 22.07
C ILE A 94 4.84 -3.31 20.62
N LEU A 95 5.49 -4.10 19.76
CA LEU A 95 5.50 -3.92 18.31
C LEU A 95 4.77 -5.10 17.66
N ILE A 96 3.67 -4.82 16.98
CA ILE A 96 2.87 -5.78 16.24
C ILE A 96 3.09 -5.50 14.76
N THR A 97 3.64 -6.47 14.05
CA THR A 97 3.94 -6.34 12.62
C THR A 97 3.14 -7.37 11.85
N ASP A 98 2.45 -6.92 10.80
CA ASP A 98 1.68 -7.77 9.90
C ASP A 98 1.84 -7.35 8.45
N THR A 99 1.64 -8.31 7.54
CA THR A 99 1.69 -8.06 6.11
C THR A 99 0.28 -7.91 5.56
N THR A 100 0.08 -6.87 4.76
CA THR A 100 -1.17 -6.64 4.03
C THR A 100 -0.88 -6.35 2.55
N GLY A 101 -1.90 -6.20 1.73
CA GLY A 101 -1.74 -5.84 0.33
C GLY A 101 -2.65 -4.69 -0.07
N PHE A 102 -2.07 -3.71 -0.74
CA PHE A 102 -2.85 -2.69 -1.43
C PHE A 102 -3.18 -3.15 -2.84
N GLU A 103 -4.46 -3.33 -3.11
CA GLU A 103 -4.93 -3.65 -4.45
C GLU A 103 -4.76 -2.44 -5.36
N HIS A 104 -4.02 -2.62 -6.46
CA HIS A 104 -3.77 -1.54 -7.40
C HIS A 104 -4.87 -1.44 -8.45
N TYR A 105 -5.10 -0.20 -8.88
CA TYR A 105 -6.04 0.09 -9.97
C TYR A 105 -5.37 -0.21 -11.32
N VAL A 106 -5.24 -1.50 -11.64
CA VAL A 106 -4.63 -2.00 -12.87
C VAL A 106 -5.66 -2.77 -13.69
N LYS A 107 -5.45 -2.85 -15.02
CA LYS A 107 -6.38 -3.55 -15.92
C LYS A 107 -6.51 -5.04 -15.58
N GLU A 108 -5.45 -5.62 -15.01
CA GLU A 108 -5.39 -7.02 -14.61
C GLU A 108 -6.32 -7.34 -13.44
N ASN A 109 -6.68 -6.35 -12.59
CA ASN A 109 -7.69 -6.48 -11.54
C ASN A 109 -9.14 -6.34 -12.06
N ASN A 110 -9.31 -6.07 -13.36
CA ASN A 110 -10.65 -6.09 -13.94
C ASN A 110 -11.16 -7.54 -14.06
N PRO A 111 -12.37 -7.86 -13.56
CA PRO A 111 -12.93 -9.21 -13.68
C PRO A 111 -12.96 -9.77 -15.11
N LYS A 112 -13.10 -8.92 -16.13
CA LYS A 112 -13.06 -9.32 -17.53
C LYS A 112 -11.70 -9.86 -17.95
N PHE A 113 -10.62 -9.40 -17.34
CA PHE A 113 -9.28 -9.89 -17.61
C PHE A 113 -9.15 -11.36 -17.21
N TYR A 114 -9.55 -11.70 -15.97
CA TYR A 114 -9.55 -13.08 -15.49
C TYR A 114 -10.48 -14.00 -16.31
N GLN A 115 -11.66 -13.51 -16.70
CA GLN A 115 -12.61 -14.26 -17.54
C GLN A 115 -12.00 -14.68 -18.89
N GLY A 116 -11.09 -13.90 -19.44
CA GLY A 116 -10.33 -14.25 -20.64
C GLY A 116 -9.50 -15.53 -20.46
N PHE A 117 -8.83 -15.66 -19.31
CA PHE A 117 -8.04 -16.85 -18.97
C PHE A 117 -8.92 -18.05 -18.65
N LEU A 118 -10.04 -17.83 -17.94
CA LEU A 118 -11.02 -18.88 -17.66
C LEU A 118 -11.60 -19.46 -18.95
N SER A 119 -11.93 -18.63 -19.93
CA SER A 119 -12.46 -19.07 -21.20
C SER A 119 -11.46 -19.95 -21.97
N LYS A 120 -10.18 -19.57 -21.96
CA LYS A 120 -9.10 -20.39 -22.55
C LYS A 120 -8.92 -21.72 -21.82
N ALA A 121 -8.93 -21.71 -20.48
CA ALA A 121 -8.83 -22.91 -19.66
C ALA A 121 -10.00 -23.88 -19.89
N LYS A 122 -11.23 -23.36 -20.02
CA LYS A 122 -12.44 -24.15 -20.38
C LYS A 122 -12.31 -24.76 -21.76
N ALA A 123 -11.81 -24.00 -22.74
CA ALA A 123 -11.58 -24.52 -24.09
C ALA A 123 -10.51 -25.63 -24.08
N TYR A 124 -9.43 -25.45 -23.32
CA TYR A 124 -8.40 -26.47 -23.16
C TYR A 124 -8.94 -27.75 -22.50
N LYS A 125 -9.77 -27.63 -21.45
CA LYS A 125 -10.45 -28.78 -20.83
C LYS A 125 -11.30 -29.57 -21.83
N LYS A 126 -11.99 -28.90 -22.77
CA LYS A 126 -12.75 -29.58 -23.81
C LYS A 126 -11.87 -30.38 -24.77
N VAL A 127 -10.66 -29.96 -25.04
CA VAL A 127 -9.71 -30.71 -25.85
C VAL A 127 -9.21 -31.94 -25.07
N LEU A 128 -8.86 -31.76 -23.78
CA LEU A 128 -8.43 -32.83 -22.88
C LEU A 128 -9.55 -33.88 -22.63
N SER A 129 -10.83 -33.51 -22.71
CA SER A 129 -11.93 -34.47 -22.53
C SER A 129 -12.02 -35.52 -23.61
N LYS A 130 -11.28 -35.33 -24.72
CA LYS A 130 -11.11 -36.36 -25.78
C LYS A 130 -10.00 -37.36 -25.42
N THR A 131 -9.20 -37.10 -24.40
CA THR A 131 -8.21 -37.96 -23.78
C THR A 131 -8.60 -38.18 -22.31
N ASN A 132 -8.17 -39.25 -21.66
CA ASN A 132 -8.56 -39.57 -20.28
C ASN A 132 -7.98 -38.58 -19.22
N ASP A 133 -7.25 -37.54 -19.64
CA ASP A 133 -6.56 -36.60 -18.73
C ASP A 133 -7.44 -35.50 -18.16
N ALA A 134 -8.73 -35.44 -18.56
CA ALA A 134 -9.66 -34.38 -18.13
C ALA A 134 -10.16 -34.53 -16.68
N ILE A 135 -10.00 -35.71 -16.05
CA ILE A 135 -10.63 -36.03 -14.76
C ILE A 135 -10.09 -35.16 -13.63
N ASN A 136 -8.80 -34.88 -13.63
CA ASN A 136 -8.12 -34.09 -12.58
C ASN A 136 -7.81 -32.65 -12.98
N PHE A 137 -8.32 -32.16 -14.11
CA PHE A 137 -8.01 -30.82 -14.61
C PHE A 137 -8.81 -29.75 -13.88
N ASN A 138 -8.08 -28.93 -13.07
CA ASN A 138 -8.65 -27.76 -12.38
C ASN A 138 -8.56 -26.52 -13.27
N ILE A 139 -9.72 -26.00 -13.72
CA ILE A 139 -9.84 -24.86 -14.62
C ILE A 139 -9.25 -23.59 -14.00
N ASP A 140 -9.57 -23.31 -12.72
CA ASP A 140 -9.13 -22.09 -12.03
C ASP A 140 -7.61 -22.10 -11.82
N LYS A 141 -7.07 -23.22 -11.35
CA LYS A 141 -5.62 -23.38 -11.19
C LYS A 141 -4.87 -23.19 -12.52
N HIS A 142 -5.42 -23.76 -13.61
CA HIS A 142 -4.84 -23.59 -14.95
C HIS A 142 -4.94 -22.13 -15.42
N ALA A 143 -6.08 -21.47 -15.24
CA ALA A 143 -6.25 -20.06 -15.59
C ALA A 143 -5.26 -19.19 -14.83
N GLN A 144 -5.14 -19.37 -13.52
CA GLN A 144 -4.24 -18.60 -12.65
C GLN A 144 -2.77 -18.81 -13.01
N SER A 145 -2.35 -20.04 -13.33
CA SER A 145 -0.95 -20.33 -13.72
C SER A 145 -0.51 -19.65 -15.02
N HIS A 146 -1.47 -19.25 -15.86
CA HIS A 146 -1.20 -18.54 -17.11
C HIS A 146 -1.35 -17.02 -17.01
N MET A 147 -1.78 -16.50 -15.84
CA MET A 147 -1.81 -15.05 -15.61
C MET A 147 -0.40 -14.47 -15.48
N PRO A 148 -0.19 -13.22 -15.92
CA PRO A 148 1.09 -12.53 -15.69
C PRO A 148 1.43 -12.47 -14.20
N LYS A 149 2.69 -12.66 -13.83
CA LYS A 149 3.14 -12.56 -12.42
C LYS A 149 3.04 -11.15 -11.86
N SER A 150 3.12 -10.13 -12.72
CA SER A 150 2.99 -8.72 -12.33
C SER A 150 2.12 -7.96 -13.34
N ALA A 151 1.53 -6.86 -12.91
CA ALA A 151 0.74 -6.01 -13.78
C ALA A 151 1.60 -5.31 -14.83
N SER A 152 1.05 -5.07 -16.02
CA SER A 152 1.79 -4.47 -17.14
C SER A 152 2.11 -2.98 -16.91
N SER A 153 1.21 -2.27 -16.23
CA SER A 153 1.33 -0.84 -15.96
C SER A 153 2.08 -0.53 -14.65
N ASN A 154 2.17 -1.50 -13.75
CA ASN A 154 2.86 -1.36 -12.48
C ASN A 154 3.54 -2.68 -12.10
N LYS A 155 4.85 -2.74 -12.21
CA LYS A 155 5.64 -3.95 -11.98
C LYS A 155 5.68 -4.39 -10.50
N ASP A 156 5.47 -3.47 -9.56
CA ASP A 156 5.43 -3.76 -8.13
C ASP A 156 4.12 -4.42 -7.72
N SER A 157 3.10 -4.31 -8.58
CA SER A 157 1.84 -5.00 -8.42
C SER A 157 1.97 -6.45 -8.86
N LYS A 158 2.06 -7.36 -7.90
CA LYS A 158 2.25 -8.81 -8.13
C LYS A 158 0.93 -9.56 -7.97
N LEU A 159 0.78 -10.64 -8.77
CA LEU A 159 -0.35 -11.55 -8.62
C LEU A 159 -0.18 -12.35 -7.33
N CYS A 160 -1.10 -12.19 -6.40
CA CYS A 160 -1.13 -12.96 -5.15
C CYS A 160 -2.56 -13.16 -4.65
N PHE A 161 -2.72 -14.05 -3.68
CA PHE A 161 -3.98 -14.25 -2.97
C PHE A 161 -3.88 -13.50 -1.63
N LEU A 162 -4.59 -12.37 -1.55
CA LEU A 162 -4.67 -11.54 -0.34
C LEU A 162 -6.12 -11.11 -0.12
N ASN A 163 -6.48 -10.81 1.10
CA ASN A 163 -7.83 -10.33 1.45
C ASN A 163 -8.97 -11.22 0.93
N GLY A 164 -8.72 -12.53 0.81
CA GLY A 164 -9.73 -13.52 0.40
C GLY A 164 -9.92 -13.68 -1.11
N HIS A 165 -9.16 -13.01 -1.96
CA HIS A 165 -9.25 -13.17 -3.41
C HIS A 165 -7.90 -13.08 -4.13
N PHE A 166 -7.85 -13.55 -5.36
CA PHE A 166 -6.72 -13.35 -6.26
C PHE A 166 -6.80 -12.00 -6.93
N GLY A 167 -5.69 -11.25 -6.87
CA GLY A 167 -5.57 -9.95 -7.51
C GLY A 167 -4.11 -9.50 -7.61
N TYR A 168 -3.91 -8.32 -8.17
CA TYR A 168 -2.61 -7.69 -8.28
C TYR A 168 -2.45 -6.65 -7.18
N PHE A 169 -1.61 -6.97 -6.22
CA PHE A 169 -1.40 -6.18 -5.01
C PHE A 169 0.07 -5.76 -4.89
N GLN A 170 0.30 -4.64 -4.25
CA GLN A 170 1.60 -4.32 -3.67
C GLN A 170 1.59 -4.77 -2.21
N LYS A 171 2.49 -5.67 -1.88
CA LYS A 171 2.64 -6.17 -0.52
C LYS A 171 3.22 -5.07 0.36
N THR A 172 2.66 -4.88 1.52
CA THR A 172 3.01 -3.84 2.46
C THR A 172 3.10 -4.43 3.85
N ILE A 173 4.08 -4.00 4.61
CA ILE A 173 4.26 -4.38 6.00
C ILE A 173 3.86 -3.18 6.84
N ILE A 174 2.96 -3.39 7.79
CA ILE A 174 2.50 -2.37 8.71
C ILE A 174 2.89 -2.79 10.12
N SER A 175 3.57 -1.90 10.84
CA SER A 175 3.91 -2.08 12.25
C SER A 175 3.09 -1.13 13.10
N THR A 176 2.50 -1.66 14.20
CA THR A 176 1.71 -0.88 15.16
C THR A 176 2.22 -1.15 16.57
N ASN A 177 1.94 -0.24 17.50
CA ASN A 177 2.11 -0.54 18.91
C ASN A 177 0.88 -1.27 19.48
N GLY A 178 0.90 -1.63 20.76
CA GLY A 178 -0.20 -2.30 21.44
C GLY A 178 -1.51 -1.50 21.54
N PHE A 179 -1.50 -0.19 21.24
CA PHE A 179 -2.70 0.61 21.07
C PHE A 179 -3.28 0.55 19.64
N GLY A 180 -2.61 -0.12 18.70
CA GLY A 180 -2.96 -0.11 17.29
C GLY A 180 -2.55 1.16 16.54
N LEU A 181 -1.72 2.02 17.13
CA LEU A 181 -1.19 3.19 16.43
C LEU A 181 -0.08 2.76 15.48
N ILE A 182 -0.17 3.18 14.22
CA ILE A 182 0.81 2.85 13.19
C ILE A 182 2.16 3.48 13.55
N ARG A 183 3.22 2.68 13.51
CA ARG A 183 4.61 3.06 13.78
C ARG A 183 5.46 3.07 12.54
N ASP A 184 5.14 2.17 11.59
CA ASP A 184 5.90 2.03 10.35
C ASP A 184 5.05 1.46 9.25
N ILE A 185 5.35 1.85 8.01
CA ILE A 185 4.72 1.36 6.79
C ILE A 185 5.82 1.15 5.75
N ASN A 186 6.11 -0.11 5.44
CA ASN A 186 7.10 -0.47 4.44
C ASN A 186 6.48 -1.16 3.24
N PHE A 187 6.88 -0.75 2.04
CA PHE A 187 6.52 -1.42 0.80
C PHE A 187 7.58 -2.45 0.45
N TYR A 188 7.16 -3.69 0.33
CA TYR A 188 8.07 -4.78 0.00
C TYR A 188 8.30 -4.86 -1.51
N GLU A 189 9.56 -4.66 -1.92
CA GLU A 189 10.01 -4.90 -3.29
C GLU A 189 10.54 -6.35 -3.39
N ALA A 190 9.81 -7.18 -4.14
CA ALA A 190 10.09 -8.62 -4.22
C ALA A 190 11.38 -8.99 -4.98
N ASP A 191 12.06 -8.04 -5.60
CA ASP A 191 13.14 -8.31 -6.56
C ASP A 191 14.57 -8.14 -6.00
N ASN A 192 14.72 -7.79 -4.72
CA ASN A 192 16.06 -7.61 -4.15
C ASN A 192 16.66 -8.95 -3.68
N ASN A 193 17.35 -9.64 -4.60
CA ASN A 193 18.42 -10.62 -4.34
C ASN A 193 18.04 -11.95 -3.69
N LEU A 194 17.04 -12.66 -4.20
CA LEU A 194 16.91 -14.08 -3.90
C LEU A 194 17.36 -14.94 -5.10
N SER A 195 18.66 -15.08 -5.25
CA SER A 195 19.30 -16.12 -6.05
C SER A 195 19.40 -17.42 -5.23
N ILE A 196 18.27 -18.00 -4.85
CA ILE A 196 18.24 -19.31 -4.19
C ILE A 196 17.16 -20.12 -4.89
N ASP A 197 17.52 -21.34 -5.30
CA ASP A 197 16.59 -22.35 -5.86
C ASP A 197 15.63 -22.85 -4.78
N LEU A 198 14.59 -22.04 -4.48
CA LEU A 198 13.55 -22.38 -3.52
C LEU A 198 12.27 -22.78 -4.24
N THR A 199 11.59 -23.77 -3.68
CA THR A 199 10.25 -24.16 -4.15
C THR A 199 9.22 -23.03 -3.89
N PRO A 200 8.11 -22.95 -4.66
CA PRO A 200 7.09 -21.93 -4.47
C PRO A 200 6.50 -21.84 -3.05
N ASN A 201 6.49 -22.95 -2.30
CA ASN A 201 6.00 -22.95 -0.91
C ASN A 201 7.04 -22.38 0.05
N GLU A 202 8.32 -22.78 -0.09
CA GLU A 202 9.43 -22.22 0.69
C GLU A 202 9.60 -20.72 0.43
N ILE A 203 9.36 -20.27 -0.81
CA ILE A 203 9.33 -18.85 -1.16
C ILE A 203 8.25 -18.13 -0.34
N LYS A 204 7.05 -18.70 -0.17
CA LYS A 204 5.95 -18.07 0.55
C LYS A 204 6.24 -17.92 2.05
N ASP A 205 6.73 -18.96 2.71
CA ASP A 205 7.01 -18.95 4.16
C ASP A 205 8.22 -18.06 4.49
N ILE A 206 9.21 -17.99 3.59
CA ILE A 206 10.38 -17.13 3.72
C ILE A 206 10.01 -15.65 3.49
N TYR A 207 9.01 -15.32 2.67
CA TYR A 207 8.67 -13.94 2.36
C TYR A 207 8.25 -13.14 3.58
N ASP A 208 7.41 -13.67 4.44
CA ASP A 208 6.92 -12.93 5.61
C ASP A 208 8.01 -12.80 6.69
N ALA A 209 8.80 -13.85 6.93
CA ALA A 209 9.90 -13.81 7.88
C ALA A 209 11.11 -13.00 7.38
N LYS A 210 11.46 -13.07 6.08
CA LYS A 210 12.58 -12.30 5.52
C LYS A 210 12.28 -10.81 5.37
N SER A 211 11.03 -10.43 5.18
CA SER A 211 10.65 -9.03 5.12
C SER A 211 10.66 -8.36 6.49
N LEU A 212 10.57 -9.13 7.58
CA LEU A 212 10.59 -8.59 8.94
C LEU A 212 11.93 -7.93 9.29
N ILE A 213 13.06 -8.57 8.96
CA ILE A 213 14.40 -8.04 9.31
C ILE A 213 14.66 -6.69 8.64
N PRO A 214 14.54 -6.52 7.30
CA PRO A 214 14.72 -5.22 6.66
C PRO A 214 13.72 -4.16 7.18
N THR A 215 12.49 -4.57 7.50
CA THR A 215 11.48 -3.68 8.06
C THR A 215 11.92 -3.15 9.43
N LEU A 216 12.42 -4.02 10.31
CA LEU A 216 12.93 -3.63 11.62
C LEU A 216 14.18 -2.74 11.49
N GLU A 217 15.11 -3.07 10.59
CA GLU A 217 16.30 -2.24 10.32
C GLU A 217 15.91 -0.83 9.87
N THR A 218 14.96 -0.72 8.95
CA THR A 218 14.44 0.57 8.49
C THR A 218 13.76 1.31 9.63
N PHE A 219 12.88 0.65 10.38
CA PHE A 219 12.19 1.22 11.53
C PHE A 219 13.17 1.77 12.57
N PHE A 220 14.19 1.00 12.97
CA PHE A 220 15.19 1.43 13.92
C PHE A 220 16.09 2.56 13.39
N SER A 221 16.28 2.66 12.07
CA SER A 221 17.01 3.78 11.48
C SER A 221 16.27 5.11 11.62
N TYR A 222 14.95 5.10 11.52
CA TYR A 222 14.11 6.28 11.74
C TYR A 222 13.89 6.58 13.22
N HIS A 223 13.84 5.56 14.06
CA HIS A 223 13.48 5.67 15.49
C HIS A 223 14.55 5.05 16.41
N PRO A 224 15.81 5.54 16.40
CA PRO A 224 16.91 4.92 17.12
C PRO A 224 16.72 4.93 18.65
N ASN A 225 15.87 5.81 19.16
CA ASN A 225 15.64 5.98 20.60
C ASN A 225 14.43 5.19 21.13
N LEU A 226 13.57 4.62 20.26
CA LEU A 226 12.36 3.94 20.71
C LEU A 226 12.64 2.66 21.49
N TYR A 227 13.74 1.98 21.17
CA TYR A 227 14.11 0.68 21.77
C TYR A 227 15.52 0.68 22.37
N ASN A 228 16.10 1.84 22.65
CA ASN A 228 17.26 1.91 23.52
C ASN A 228 16.84 1.47 24.93
N CYS A 229 16.77 0.16 25.12
CA CYS A 229 16.84 -0.46 26.44
C CYS A 229 18.22 -0.16 27.00
N ASN A 230 18.44 1.06 27.50
CA ASN A 230 19.53 1.30 28.43
C ASN A 230 19.22 0.42 29.63
N ASN A 231 19.96 -0.69 29.73
CA ASN A 231 20.08 -1.49 30.92
C ASN A 231 20.27 -0.56 32.14
N LYS A 232 19.23 -0.48 32.95
CA LYS A 232 19.33 -0.12 34.35
C LYS A 232 18.79 -1.27 35.17
#